data_3d3396663e619ce406ca291b50f3ef9b
#
_entry.id   3d3396663e619ce406ca291b50f3ef9b
#
_cell.length_a   1.000
_cell.length_b   1.000
_cell.length_c   1.000
_cell.angle_alpha   90.00
_cell.angle_beta   90.00
_cell.angle_gamma   90.00
#
_symmetry.space_group_name_H-M   'P 1'
#
loop_
_entity.id
_entity.type
_entity.pdbx_description
1 polymer ?
#
loop_
_entity_poly.entity_id
_entity_poly.type
_entity_poly.pdbx_seq_one_letter_code
_entity_poly.pdbx_strand_id
1 'polypeptide(L)'
;GSPNAVGVMQFMAEAGTPMLAPVGTTAVVLPMDEKRRWVFKTTQNDALISDALIAHMVKHGVRTVGFIGFNDPYGENWYTVFSAQAQKAGIRIVASERFLRSDGSVAGQVAKLMAAKPDAVLVAAAGGPTVLPHTTLVDTGYKGRIYQTHGAAAPDFLRLGGAKVEGTVLAASLMLVLPEVAD
;
A
#
# COMPACT_ATOMS: atom_id res chain seq x y z
N GLY A 1 -11.30 -7.94 -0.42
CA GLY A 1 -10.40 -6.84 -0.05
C GLY A 1 -11.10 -5.75 0.74
N SER A 2 -10.40 -4.65 1.03
CA SER A 2 -10.88 -3.56 1.89
C SER A 2 -12.27 -2.99 1.51
N PRO A 3 -12.58 -2.73 0.22
CA PRO A 3 -13.92 -2.25 -0.13
C PRO A 3 -15.04 -3.20 0.28
N ASN A 4 -14.86 -4.51 0.06
CA ASN A 4 -15.85 -5.52 0.41
C ASN A 4 -16.03 -5.61 1.94
N ALA A 5 -14.94 -5.59 2.70
CA ALA A 5 -15.00 -5.62 4.15
C ALA A 5 -15.76 -4.43 4.73
N VAL A 6 -15.49 -3.23 4.23
CA VAL A 6 -16.24 -2.02 4.61
C VAL A 6 -17.71 -2.13 4.25
N GLY A 7 -18.02 -2.67 3.06
CA GLY A 7 -19.41 -2.83 2.59
C GLY A 7 -20.25 -3.81 3.41
N VAL A 8 -19.64 -4.91 3.91
CA VAL A 8 -20.40 -5.92 4.66
C VAL A 8 -20.41 -5.70 6.18
N MET A 9 -19.53 -4.85 6.69
CA MET A 9 -19.37 -4.62 8.14
C MET A 9 -20.67 -4.27 8.85
N GLN A 10 -21.53 -3.47 8.22
CA GLN A 10 -22.82 -3.09 8.79
C GLN A 10 -23.75 -4.28 8.95
N PHE A 11 -23.85 -5.11 7.92
CA PHE A 11 -24.72 -6.30 7.95
C PHE A 11 -24.26 -7.30 9.03
N MET A 12 -22.96 -7.46 9.22
CA MET A 12 -22.42 -8.31 10.27
C MET A 12 -22.77 -7.78 11.66
N ALA A 13 -22.67 -6.47 11.87
CA ALA A 13 -23.04 -5.83 13.13
C ALA A 13 -24.54 -5.95 13.42
N GLU A 14 -25.41 -5.72 12.43
CA GLU A 14 -26.87 -5.88 12.53
C GLU A 14 -27.26 -7.32 12.85
N ALA A 15 -26.54 -8.30 12.29
CA ALA A 15 -26.77 -9.72 12.58
C ALA A 15 -26.13 -10.19 13.90
N GLY A 16 -25.39 -9.33 14.62
CA GLY A 16 -24.66 -9.71 15.82
C GLY A 16 -23.61 -10.79 15.57
N THR A 17 -23.03 -10.83 14.36
CA THR A 17 -22.11 -11.87 13.93
C THR A 17 -20.68 -11.33 13.84
N PRO A 18 -19.68 -11.94 14.51
CA PRO A 18 -18.30 -11.56 14.39
C PRO A 18 -17.75 -11.75 12.96
N MET A 19 -16.95 -10.78 12.51
CA MET A 19 -16.33 -10.78 11.20
C MET A 19 -14.80 -10.84 11.33
N LEU A 20 -14.17 -11.85 10.76
CA LEU A 20 -12.71 -11.88 10.56
C LEU A 20 -12.38 -11.14 9.26
N ALA A 21 -11.54 -10.12 9.34
CA ALA A 21 -11.24 -9.23 8.24
C ALA A 21 -9.75 -9.25 7.87
N PRO A 22 -9.31 -10.13 6.92
CA PRO A 22 -7.94 -10.15 6.41
C PRO A 22 -7.73 -9.04 5.36
N VAL A 23 -7.82 -7.78 5.81
CA VAL A 23 -7.73 -6.58 4.96
C VAL A 23 -6.77 -5.54 5.52
N GLY A 24 -6.16 -4.74 4.66
CA GLY A 24 -5.18 -3.72 5.06
C GLY A 24 -5.80 -2.53 5.78
N THR A 25 -6.93 -2.01 5.29
CA THR A 25 -7.51 -0.77 5.84
C THR A 25 -7.83 -0.86 7.32
N THR A 26 -7.46 0.17 8.06
CA THR A 26 -7.85 0.34 9.47
C THR A 26 -9.30 0.83 9.63
N ALA A 27 -9.92 1.32 8.57
CA ALA A 27 -11.30 1.83 8.58
C ALA A 27 -12.34 0.78 9.02
N VAL A 28 -12.00 -0.52 8.96
CA VAL A 28 -12.89 -1.60 9.44
C VAL A 28 -12.86 -1.78 10.96
N VAL A 29 -11.87 -1.20 11.66
CA VAL A 29 -11.72 -1.33 13.12
C VAL A 29 -11.55 0.01 13.84
N LEU A 30 -11.24 1.11 13.13
CA LEU A 30 -11.02 2.42 13.73
C LEU A 30 -11.74 3.54 12.95
N PRO A 31 -12.22 4.58 13.65
CA PRO A 31 -12.36 4.65 15.11
C PRO A 31 -13.35 3.60 15.61
N MET A 32 -13.19 3.12 16.84
CA MET A 32 -14.08 2.10 17.40
C MET A 32 -15.50 2.66 17.56
N ASP A 33 -16.48 1.90 17.07
CA ASP A 33 -17.91 2.18 17.19
C ASP A 33 -18.72 0.88 17.29
N GLU A 34 -20.05 1.00 17.37
CA GLU A 34 -20.96 -0.15 17.47
C GLU A 34 -20.87 -1.15 16.30
N LYS A 35 -20.50 -0.71 15.12
CA LYS A 35 -20.32 -1.59 13.95
C LYS A 35 -18.96 -2.27 13.99
N ARG A 36 -17.90 -1.51 14.28
CA ARG A 36 -16.51 -1.99 14.24
C ARG A 36 -16.18 -2.94 15.39
N ARG A 37 -16.95 -2.90 16.49
CA ARG A 37 -16.78 -3.87 17.61
C ARG A 37 -16.98 -5.33 17.18
N TRP A 38 -17.66 -5.56 16.07
CA TRP A 38 -17.88 -6.90 15.51
C TRP A 38 -16.78 -7.35 14.56
N VAL A 39 -15.81 -6.48 14.22
CA VAL A 39 -14.77 -6.77 13.24
C VAL A 39 -13.43 -7.04 13.92
N PHE A 40 -12.83 -8.17 13.57
CA PHE A 40 -11.52 -8.61 14.03
C PHE A 40 -10.56 -8.61 12.84
N LYS A 41 -9.71 -7.58 12.76
CA LYS A 41 -8.70 -7.44 11.71
C LYS A 41 -7.54 -8.38 11.99
N THR A 42 -7.14 -9.17 10.99
CA THR A 42 -6.11 -10.21 11.14
C THR A 42 -4.75 -9.83 10.53
N THR A 43 -4.69 -8.74 9.77
CA THR A 43 -3.44 -8.23 9.20
C THR A 43 -2.89 -7.07 10.06
N GLN A 44 -1.60 -6.76 9.89
CA GLN A 44 -0.98 -5.60 10.54
C GLN A 44 -1.70 -4.31 10.16
N ASN A 45 -1.63 -3.32 11.04
CA ASN A 45 -2.13 -1.99 10.74
C ASN A 45 -1.21 -1.28 9.75
N ASP A 46 -1.82 -0.58 8.81
CA ASP A 46 -1.09 0.17 7.77
C ASP A 46 -0.08 1.17 8.38
N ALA A 47 -0.38 1.72 9.57
CA ALA A 47 0.53 2.62 10.28
C ALA A 47 1.87 1.95 10.62
N LEU A 48 1.86 0.70 11.11
CA LEU A 48 3.08 -0.03 11.43
C LEU A 48 3.92 -0.32 10.19
N ILE A 49 3.26 -0.74 9.11
CA ILE A 49 3.92 -1.00 7.82
C ILE A 49 4.49 0.30 7.24
N SER A 50 3.74 1.38 7.32
CA SER A 50 4.16 2.70 6.84
C SER A 50 5.37 3.24 7.64
N ASP A 51 5.40 3.07 8.96
CA ASP A 51 6.55 3.45 9.80
C ASP A 51 7.82 2.72 9.35
N ALA A 52 7.75 1.42 9.07
CA ALA A 52 8.89 0.64 8.60
C ALA A 52 9.38 1.14 7.23
N LEU A 53 8.47 1.43 6.29
CA LEU A 53 8.82 1.98 4.99
C LEU A 53 9.46 3.37 5.12
N ILE A 54 8.90 4.24 5.95
CA ILE A 54 9.44 5.59 6.21
C ILE A 54 10.81 5.53 6.85
N ALA A 55 11.02 4.65 7.83
CA ALA A 55 12.34 4.46 8.44
C ALA A 55 13.38 4.05 7.39
N HIS A 56 13.03 3.15 6.47
CA HIS A 56 13.90 2.77 5.36
C HIS A 56 14.13 3.95 4.40
N MET A 57 13.10 4.73 4.05
CA MET A 57 13.22 5.92 3.21
C MET A 57 14.18 6.94 3.82
N VAL A 58 14.03 7.28 5.11
CA VAL A 58 14.91 8.20 5.83
C VAL A 58 16.35 7.72 5.84
N LYS A 59 16.57 6.42 6.15
CA LYS A 59 17.92 5.80 6.14
C LYS A 59 18.61 5.91 4.79
N HIS A 60 17.83 5.94 3.69
CA HIS A 60 18.36 6.00 2.32
C HIS A 60 18.27 7.41 1.69
N GLY A 61 18.06 8.44 2.51
CA GLY A 61 18.12 9.84 2.08
C GLY A 61 16.93 10.31 1.24
N VAL A 62 15.81 9.57 1.20
CA VAL A 62 14.59 9.97 0.49
C VAL A 62 14.00 11.22 1.17
N ARG A 63 13.75 12.26 0.40
CA ARG A 63 13.16 13.54 0.85
C ARG A 63 11.83 13.83 0.19
N THR A 64 11.61 13.28 -0.99
CA THR A 64 10.40 13.49 -1.79
C THR A 64 9.85 12.17 -2.27
N VAL A 65 8.52 12.01 -2.18
CA VAL A 65 7.82 10.78 -2.59
C VAL A 65 6.66 11.12 -3.52
N GLY A 66 6.57 10.39 -4.62
CA GLY A 66 5.35 10.26 -5.40
C GLY A 66 4.48 9.15 -4.80
N PHE A 67 3.20 9.38 -4.70
CA PHE A 67 2.24 8.38 -4.25
C PHE A 67 1.33 7.96 -5.41
N ILE A 68 1.13 6.66 -5.59
CA ILE A 68 0.09 6.12 -6.47
C ILE A 68 -0.64 4.98 -5.76
N GLY A 69 -1.94 5.09 -5.61
CA GLY A 69 -2.75 4.11 -4.88
C GLY A 69 -4.08 3.81 -5.52
N PHE A 70 -4.72 2.76 -5.05
CA PHE A 70 -6.10 2.48 -5.47
C PHE A 70 -7.03 3.63 -5.12
N ASN A 71 -7.98 3.91 -6.00
CA ASN A 71 -9.11 4.82 -5.75
C ASN A 71 -10.22 4.07 -4.99
N ASP A 72 -9.91 3.62 -3.78
CA ASP A 72 -10.80 2.86 -2.92
C ASP A 72 -10.39 2.97 -1.44
N PRO A 73 -11.17 2.40 -0.47
CA PRO A 73 -10.84 2.45 0.96
C PRO A 73 -9.44 1.94 1.34
N TYR A 74 -8.82 1.08 0.52
CA TYR A 74 -7.44 0.66 0.76
C TYR A 74 -6.45 1.76 0.44
N GLY A 75 -6.49 2.29 -0.79
CA GLY A 75 -5.54 3.31 -1.23
C GLY A 75 -5.71 4.63 -0.47
N GLU A 76 -6.95 5.04 -0.16
CA GLU A 76 -7.20 6.26 0.61
C GLU A 76 -6.74 6.15 2.07
N ASN A 77 -6.93 5.00 2.71
CA ASN A 77 -6.39 4.78 4.05
C ASN A 77 -4.85 4.85 4.04
N TRP A 78 -4.21 4.22 3.04
CA TRP A 78 -2.77 4.29 2.88
C TRP A 78 -2.27 5.72 2.68
N TYR A 79 -2.94 6.49 1.83
CA TYR A 79 -2.58 7.90 1.61
C TYR A 79 -2.67 8.71 2.91
N THR A 80 -3.77 8.56 3.65
CA THR A 80 -3.99 9.27 4.91
C THR A 80 -2.92 8.93 5.95
N VAL A 81 -2.65 7.65 6.15
CA VAL A 81 -1.67 7.18 7.14
C VAL A 81 -0.26 7.59 6.73
N PHE A 82 0.13 7.28 5.50
CA PHE A 82 1.47 7.55 5.00
C PHE A 82 1.78 9.04 4.96
N SER A 83 0.85 9.89 4.48
CA SER A 83 1.09 11.33 4.39
C SER A 83 1.34 11.97 5.76
N ALA A 84 0.56 11.58 6.77
CA ALA A 84 0.73 12.09 8.13
C ALA A 84 2.07 11.69 8.75
N GLN A 85 2.51 10.44 8.52
CA GLN A 85 3.78 9.95 9.05
C GLN A 85 4.98 10.47 8.26
N ALA A 86 4.88 10.54 6.93
CA ALA A 86 5.92 11.12 6.05
C ALA A 86 6.21 12.57 6.41
N GLN A 87 5.16 13.37 6.64
CA GLN A 87 5.29 14.77 7.08
C GLN A 87 6.09 14.88 8.39
N LYS A 88 5.78 14.03 9.39
CA LYS A 88 6.51 13.99 10.67
C LYS A 88 7.99 13.61 10.50
N ALA A 89 8.29 12.78 9.51
CA ALA A 89 9.65 12.35 9.17
C ALA A 89 10.39 13.32 8.24
N GLY A 90 9.79 14.46 7.86
CA GLY A 90 10.40 15.43 6.96
C GLY A 90 10.39 14.99 5.49
N ILE A 91 9.58 14.00 5.11
CA ILE A 91 9.40 13.56 3.72
C ILE A 91 8.19 14.27 3.14
N ARG A 92 8.35 14.87 1.94
CA ARG A 92 7.29 15.57 1.24
C ARG A 92 6.67 14.68 0.14
N ILE A 93 5.35 14.61 0.10
CA ILE A 93 4.63 14.03 -1.03
C ILE A 93 4.53 15.11 -2.11
N VAL A 94 5.20 14.91 -3.24
CA VAL A 94 5.29 15.90 -4.32
C VAL A 94 4.29 15.66 -5.46
N ALA A 95 3.73 14.45 -5.54
CA ALA A 95 2.65 14.10 -6.44
C ALA A 95 1.83 12.94 -5.84
N SER A 96 0.53 12.93 -6.10
CA SER A 96 -0.37 11.88 -5.57
C SER A 96 -1.43 11.54 -6.61
N GLU A 97 -1.43 10.31 -7.08
CA GLU A 97 -2.30 9.82 -8.13
C GLU A 97 -3.12 8.62 -7.66
N ARG A 98 -4.21 8.39 -8.36
CA ARG A 98 -5.13 7.27 -8.08
C ARG A 98 -5.39 6.46 -9.34
N PHE A 99 -5.67 5.16 -9.16
CA PHE A 99 -6.07 4.28 -10.25
C PHE A 99 -7.09 3.24 -9.75
N LEU A 100 -7.85 2.68 -10.68
CA LEU A 100 -8.84 1.65 -10.37
C LEU A 100 -8.19 0.26 -10.44
N ARG A 101 -8.73 -0.69 -9.67
CA ARG A 101 -8.29 -2.10 -9.74
C ARG A 101 -8.46 -2.73 -11.12
N SER A 102 -9.36 -2.19 -11.91
CA SER A 102 -9.67 -2.63 -13.28
C SER A 102 -8.91 -1.90 -14.37
N ASP A 103 -8.10 -0.90 -14.01
CA ASP A 103 -7.34 -0.15 -15.02
C ASP A 103 -6.34 -1.03 -15.73
N GLY A 104 -6.34 -0.98 -17.04
CA GLY A 104 -5.34 -1.64 -17.91
C GLY A 104 -4.14 -0.77 -18.20
N SER A 105 -4.16 0.52 -17.83
CA SER A 105 -3.05 1.46 -18.02
C SER A 105 -3.06 2.53 -16.93
N VAL A 106 -1.88 2.94 -16.51
CA VAL A 106 -1.65 4.06 -15.57
C VAL A 106 -0.62 5.06 -16.14
N ALA A 107 -0.46 5.09 -17.46
CA ALA A 107 0.54 5.91 -18.13
C ALA A 107 0.39 7.41 -17.80
N GLY A 108 -0.85 7.91 -17.74
CA GLY A 108 -1.12 9.31 -17.40
C GLY A 108 -0.74 9.66 -15.95
N GLN A 109 -1.06 8.77 -15.02
CA GLN A 109 -0.70 8.92 -13.61
C GLN A 109 0.83 8.89 -13.42
N VAL A 110 1.49 7.92 -14.05
CA VAL A 110 2.96 7.80 -14.00
C VAL A 110 3.64 9.01 -14.63
N ALA A 111 3.14 9.56 -15.74
CA ALA A 111 3.68 10.77 -16.35
C ALA A 111 3.66 11.96 -15.38
N LYS A 112 2.60 12.14 -14.61
CA LYS A 112 2.49 13.18 -13.58
C LYS A 112 3.47 12.97 -12.43
N LEU A 113 3.65 11.71 -11.98
CA LEU A 113 4.64 11.37 -10.97
C LEU A 113 6.06 11.69 -11.47
N MET A 114 6.39 11.30 -12.71
CA MET A 114 7.69 11.56 -13.32
C MET A 114 7.98 13.04 -13.46
N ALA A 115 6.96 13.87 -13.81
CA ALA A 115 7.09 15.31 -13.91
C ALA A 115 7.45 15.97 -12.56
N ALA A 116 6.99 15.41 -11.45
CA ALA A 116 7.31 15.87 -10.09
C ALA A 116 8.71 15.47 -9.60
N LYS A 117 9.40 14.59 -10.32
CA LYS A 117 10.77 14.11 -10.04
C LYS A 117 10.97 13.67 -8.58
N PRO A 118 10.15 12.75 -8.02
CA PRO A 118 10.32 12.28 -6.66
C PRO A 118 11.58 11.41 -6.52
N ASP A 119 12.20 11.43 -5.33
CA ASP A 119 13.32 10.52 -4.99
C ASP A 119 12.86 9.07 -4.94
N ALA A 120 11.61 8.85 -4.53
CA ALA A 120 10.99 7.53 -4.46
C ALA A 120 9.51 7.59 -4.83
N VAL A 121 8.94 6.44 -5.22
CA VAL A 121 7.49 6.28 -5.43
C VAL A 121 6.97 5.18 -4.50
N LEU A 122 5.88 5.48 -3.78
CA LEU A 122 5.11 4.48 -3.04
C LEU A 122 3.90 4.06 -3.86
N VAL A 123 3.80 2.76 -4.11
CA VAL A 123 2.64 2.12 -4.74
C VAL A 123 1.75 1.50 -3.67
N ALA A 124 0.57 2.06 -3.46
CA ALA A 124 -0.40 1.59 -2.46
C ALA A 124 -1.52 0.79 -3.12
N ALA A 125 -1.20 -0.42 -3.51
CA ALA A 125 -2.09 -1.36 -4.16
C ALA A 125 -1.96 -2.77 -3.56
N ALA A 126 -2.72 -3.73 -4.04
CA ALA A 126 -2.72 -5.10 -3.52
C ALA A 126 -3.04 -6.13 -4.63
N GLY A 127 -2.41 -7.30 -4.52
CA GLY A 127 -2.55 -8.39 -5.49
C GLY A 127 -1.96 -8.07 -6.85
N GLY A 128 -2.45 -8.75 -7.91
CA GLY A 128 -1.95 -8.59 -9.27
C GLY A 128 -1.89 -7.14 -9.78
N PRO A 129 -2.93 -6.32 -9.58
CA PRO A 129 -2.93 -4.92 -10.05
C PRO A 129 -1.80 -4.04 -9.53
N THR A 130 -1.11 -4.41 -8.45
CA THR A 130 0.02 -3.62 -7.92
C THR A 130 1.24 -3.63 -8.84
N VAL A 131 1.31 -4.60 -9.76
CA VAL A 131 2.40 -4.70 -10.74
C VAL A 131 2.32 -3.59 -11.79
N LEU A 132 1.11 -3.19 -12.18
CA LEU A 132 0.89 -2.25 -13.28
C LEU A 132 1.59 -0.89 -13.08
N PRO A 133 1.40 -0.15 -11.96
CA PRO A 133 2.14 1.10 -11.78
C PRO A 133 3.64 0.89 -11.62
N HIS A 134 4.06 -0.22 -11.01
CA HIS A 134 5.47 -0.54 -10.84
C HIS A 134 6.18 -0.72 -12.20
N THR A 135 5.66 -1.61 -13.04
CA THR A 135 6.25 -1.88 -14.35
C THR A 135 6.17 -0.66 -15.27
N THR A 136 5.08 0.13 -15.19
CA THR A 136 4.97 1.38 -15.96
C THR A 136 6.05 2.39 -15.55
N LEU A 137 6.37 2.53 -14.26
CA LEU A 137 7.47 3.38 -13.78
C LEU A 137 8.82 2.91 -14.34
N VAL A 138 9.09 1.61 -14.29
CA VAL A 138 10.33 1.03 -14.83
C VAL A 138 10.43 1.25 -16.36
N ASP A 139 9.34 0.99 -17.08
CA ASP A 139 9.29 1.12 -18.55
C ASP A 139 9.44 2.59 -19.02
N THR A 140 9.00 3.55 -18.19
CA THR A 140 9.21 4.97 -18.46
C THR A 140 10.58 5.49 -18.02
N GLY A 141 11.45 4.62 -17.53
CA GLY A 141 12.83 4.93 -17.18
C GLY A 141 13.01 5.57 -15.79
N TYR A 142 12.06 5.40 -14.87
CA TYR A 142 12.21 5.86 -13.49
C TYR A 142 13.43 5.20 -12.84
N LYS A 143 14.27 6.01 -12.20
CA LYS A 143 15.53 5.56 -11.57
C LYS A 143 15.51 5.64 -10.05
N GLY A 144 14.47 6.23 -9.48
CA GLY A 144 14.29 6.28 -8.02
C GLY A 144 13.85 4.94 -7.43
N ARG A 145 13.83 4.87 -6.11
CA ARG A 145 13.36 3.65 -5.43
C ARG A 145 11.84 3.51 -5.56
N ILE A 146 11.39 2.30 -5.82
CA ILE A 146 9.97 1.98 -5.79
C ILE A 146 9.67 1.18 -4.54
N TYR A 147 8.76 1.71 -3.74
CA TYR A 147 8.25 1.09 -2.53
C TYR A 147 6.86 0.51 -2.77
N GLN A 148 6.60 -0.61 -2.16
CA GLN A 148 5.31 -1.28 -2.20
C GLN A 148 4.76 -1.43 -0.78
N THR A 149 3.45 -1.37 -0.66
CA THR A 149 2.77 -1.75 0.58
C THR A 149 2.78 -3.26 0.77
N HIS A 150 2.46 -3.75 1.97
CA HIS A 150 2.32 -5.19 2.23
C HIS A 150 1.31 -5.90 1.30
N GLY A 151 0.46 -5.14 0.61
CA GLY A 151 -0.45 -5.68 -0.41
C GLY A 151 0.25 -6.31 -1.62
N ALA A 152 1.53 -5.99 -1.85
CA ALA A 152 2.35 -6.61 -2.89
C ALA A 152 3.05 -7.91 -2.40
N ALA A 153 2.98 -8.22 -1.12
CA ALA A 153 3.63 -9.39 -0.54
C ALA A 153 2.87 -10.70 -0.88
N ALA A 154 2.84 -11.03 -2.16
CA ALA A 154 2.17 -12.20 -2.73
C ALA A 154 2.96 -12.75 -3.91
N PRO A 155 2.93 -14.08 -4.16
CA PRO A 155 3.64 -14.69 -5.29
C PRO A 155 3.31 -14.07 -6.64
N ASP A 156 2.07 -13.60 -6.83
CA ASP A 156 1.64 -12.95 -8.06
C ASP A 156 2.43 -11.68 -8.38
N PHE A 157 2.86 -10.93 -7.39
CA PHE A 157 3.68 -9.74 -7.62
C PHE A 157 4.99 -10.10 -8.32
N LEU A 158 5.69 -11.12 -7.81
CA LEU A 158 6.95 -11.61 -8.40
C LEU A 158 6.70 -12.27 -9.77
N ARG A 159 5.68 -13.12 -9.88
CA ARG A 159 5.37 -13.84 -11.11
C ARG A 159 4.99 -12.91 -12.26
N LEU A 160 4.17 -11.88 -11.98
CA LEU A 160 3.70 -10.94 -12.99
C LEU A 160 4.72 -9.82 -13.28
N GLY A 161 5.48 -9.41 -12.28
CA GLY A 161 6.49 -8.35 -12.40
C GLY A 161 7.80 -8.83 -13.03
N GLY A 162 8.18 -10.10 -12.80
CA GLY A 162 9.43 -10.66 -13.32
C GLY A 162 10.63 -9.82 -12.91
N ALA A 163 11.60 -9.69 -13.77
CA ALA A 163 12.82 -8.90 -13.52
C ALA A 163 12.55 -7.41 -13.27
N LYS A 164 11.40 -6.88 -13.70
CA LYS A 164 11.08 -5.45 -13.50
C LYS A 164 10.81 -5.07 -12.05
N VAL A 165 10.53 -6.03 -11.17
CA VAL A 165 10.28 -5.79 -9.76
C VAL A 165 11.50 -6.07 -8.87
N GLU A 166 12.63 -6.41 -9.46
CA GLU A 166 13.88 -6.54 -8.71
C GLU A 166 14.28 -5.21 -8.06
N GLY A 167 14.79 -5.28 -6.83
CA GLY A 167 15.12 -4.08 -6.05
C GLY A 167 13.94 -3.35 -5.42
N THR A 168 12.72 -3.87 -5.56
CA THR A 168 11.54 -3.36 -4.84
C THR A 168 11.76 -3.44 -3.34
N VAL A 169 11.39 -2.39 -2.64
CA VAL A 169 11.34 -2.39 -1.17
C VAL A 169 9.89 -2.48 -0.71
N LEU A 170 9.60 -3.47 0.10
CA LEU A 170 8.30 -3.60 0.74
C LEU A 170 8.47 -3.98 2.22
N ALA A 171 7.51 -3.60 3.06
CA ALA A 171 7.41 -4.09 4.41
C ALA A 171 6.32 -5.15 4.48
N ALA A 172 6.65 -6.29 5.06
CA ALA A 172 5.77 -7.46 5.08
C ALA A 172 5.67 -8.06 6.48
N SER A 173 4.78 -9.05 6.63
CA SER A 173 4.69 -9.85 7.85
C SER A 173 5.96 -10.68 8.05
N LEU A 174 6.37 -10.84 9.31
CA LEU A 174 7.46 -11.73 9.70
C LEU A 174 7.28 -13.15 9.15
N MET A 175 6.06 -13.63 9.05
CA MET A 175 5.74 -14.96 8.50
C MET A 175 6.25 -15.20 7.07
N LEU A 176 6.45 -14.14 6.29
CA LEU A 176 6.97 -14.27 4.93
C LEU A 176 8.49 -14.46 4.87
N VAL A 177 9.19 -14.05 5.92
CA VAL A 177 10.66 -14.13 6.00
C VAL A 177 11.11 -15.10 7.09
N LEU A 178 10.19 -15.73 7.80
CA LEU A 178 10.49 -16.65 8.89
C LEU A 178 11.40 -17.82 8.49
N PRO A 179 11.24 -18.42 7.29
CA PRO A 179 12.14 -19.49 6.84
C PRO A 179 13.61 -19.05 6.70
N GLU A 180 13.86 -17.77 6.42
CA GLU A 180 15.20 -17.21 6.24
C GLU A 180 15.83 -16.70 7.56
N VAL A 181 15.01 -16.51 8.60
CA VAL A 181 15.46 -15.93 9.89
C VAL A 181 15.25 -16.85 11.09
N ALA A 182 14.79 -18.08 10.85
CA ALA A 182 14.48 -19.05 11.91
C ALA A 182 15.65 -19.95 12.30
N ASP A 183 16.87 -19.69 11.79
CA ASP A 183 18.11 -20.43 12.13
C ASP A 183 18.84 -19.79 13.31
#